data_6a752201df0ebe368d1216ce178f9cad
#
_entry.id   6a752201df0ebe368d1216ce178f9cad
#
_cell.length_a   1.000
_cell.length_b   1.000
_cell.length_c   1.000
_cell.angle_alpha   90.00
_cell.angle_beta   90.00
_cell.angle_gamma   90.00
#
_symmetry.space_group_name_H-M   'P 1'
#
loop_
_entity.id
_entity.type
_entity.pdbx_description
1 polymer ?
#
loop_
_entity_poly.entity_id
_entity_poly.type
_entity_poly.pdbx_seq_one_letter_code
_entity_poly.pdbx_strand_id
1 'polypeptide(L)'
;GAAITDARIRTSLKYKQFYFYADFDFSKGSFKQKNIFGQYNFKENYRGVQSVKAGYFCEPSTMAYNTSLYNYHFISRPAVVNALAPGRSLGITYKFFNQKVLADQGIFAENKYNDQISGFQGFSLSGRWLYKVINDDYMTLHVGLGLRYSRINTGRVVDDDAFKTEVTIESAMETYVDATTKFLNADVAWAKNILDLNPELLFKTDRFFVRGEYLYKRLYKDRPDFELFTNQLGGVWSWTTLDAWKAGNPIRSTKFDGGYVEAGYLIMGNRYTYNDEYGLLDGMNEKNSLEIVARYSIVNLNDINKGDFFLIGKHVFYPGGVVSDYPPVSTSIGGGKMQAATVGL
;
A
#
# COMPACT_ATOMS: atom_id res chain seq x y z
N GLY A 1 -19.05 3.83 -19.70
CA GLY A 1 -19.42 2.48 -20.16
C GLY A 1 -19.60 1.52 -18.99
N ALA A 2 -20.34 0.43 -19.18
CA ALA A 2 -20.47 -0.62 -18.19
C ALA A 2 -19.21 -1.50 -18.18
N ALA A 3 -18.73 -1.87 -17.00
CA ALA A 3 -17.57 -2.75 -16.86
C ALA A 3 -17.76 -3.70 -15.67
N ILE A 4 -17.29 -4.94 -15.82
CA ILE A 4 -17.19 -5.88 -14.70
C ILE A 4 -15.88 -5.56 -13.97
N THR A 5 -16.00 -5.10 -12.73
CA THR A 5 -14.84 -4.66 -11.94
C THR A 5 -14.19 -5.81 -11.18
N ASP A 6 -14.92 -6.88 -10.89
CA ASP A 6 -14.42 -8.02 -10.12
C ASP A 6 -15.21 -9.30 -10.52
N ALA A 7 -14.50 -10.32 -10.99
CA ALA A 7 -15.05 -11.63 -11.33
C ALA A 7 -14.08 -12.70 -10.84
N ARG A 8 -14.35 -13.29 -9.65
CA ARG A 8 -13.39 -14.15 -8.96
C ARG A 8 -13.87 -15.57 -8.79
N ILE A 9 -12.92 -16.49 -8.94
CA ILE A 9 -13.04 -17.87 -8.48
C ILE A 9 -12.13 -18.04 -7.28
N ARG A 10 -12.71 -18.52 -6.17
CA ARG A 10 -12.00 -18.79 -4.93
C ARG A 10 -12.13 -20.25 -4.59
N THR A 11 -11.02 -20.85 -4.16
CA THR A 11 -11.01 -22.20 -3.65
C THR A 11 -10.20 -22.27 -2.35
N SER A 12 -10.64 -23.12 -1.44
CA SER A 12 -9.91 -23.35 -0.20
C SER A 12 -10.02 -24.81 0.22
N LEU A 13 -8.96 -25.32 0.84
CA LEU A 13 -8.89 -26.65 1.40
C LEU A 13 -8.35 -26.57 2.82
N LYS A 14 -9.09 -27.14 3.77
CA LYS A 14 -8.65 -27.29 5.17
C LYS A 14 -8.46 -28.76 5.47
N TYR A 15 -7.23 -29.13 5.88
CA TYR A 15 -6.90 -30.47 6.33
C TYR A 15 -6.09 -30.41 7.62
N LYS A 16 -6.70 -30.83 8.73
CA LYS A 16 -6.12 -30.73 10.08
C LYS A 16 -5.69 -29.27 10.38
N GLN A 17 -4.39 -29.04 10.58
CA GLN A 17 -3.79 -27.73 10.84
C GLN A 17 -3.45 -26.95 9.57
N PHE A 18 -3.49 -27.59 8.40
CA PHE A 18 -3.18 -26.97 7.13
C PHE A 18 -4.40 -26.32 6.50
N TYR A 19 -4.20 -25.11 5.96
CA TYR A 19 -5.18 -24.37 5.18
C TYR A 19 -4.54 -23.90 3.89
N PHE A 20 -5.13 -24.19 2.76
CA PHE A 20 -4.72 -23.75 1.45
C PHE A 20 -5.80 -22.84 0.87
N TYR A 21 -5.39 -21.78 0.23
CA TYR A 21 -6.29 -20.80 -0.37
C TYR A 21 -5.75 -20.33 -1.72
N ALA A 22 -6.63 -20.23 -2.72
CA ALA A 22 -6.33 -19.66 -4.03
C ALA A 22 -7.50 -18.79 -4.52
N ASP A 23 -7.18 -17.60 -5.00
CA ASP A 23 -8.12 -16.59 -5.49
C ASP A 23 -7.64 -16.05 -6.83
N PHE A 24 -8.49 -16.12 -7.85
CA PHE A 24 -8.19 -15.71 -9.22
C PHE A 24 -9.27 -14.76 -9.72
N ASP A 25 -8.85 -13.72 -10.47
CA ASP A 25 -9.70 -12.69 -11.02
C ASP A 25 -9.67 -12.74 -12.56
N PHE A 26 -10.85 -12.77 -13.17
CA PHE A 26 -11.06 -12.85 -14.62
C PHE A 26 -11.73 -11.59 -15.20
N SER A 27 -11.97 -10.55 -14.40
CA SER A 27 -12.78 -9.38 -14.77
C SER A 27 -12.26 -8.60 -15.98
N LYS A 28 -10.96 -8.69 -16.26
CA LYS A 28 -10.34 -7.94 -17.39
C LYS A 28 -10.02 -8.80 -18.60
N GLY A 29 -10.70 -9.95 -18.77
CA GLY A 29 -10.41 -10.88 -19.86
C GLY A 29 -9.02 -11.53 -19.77
N SER A 30 -8.31 -11.35 -18.68
CA SER A 30 -7.02 -11.93 -18.39
C SER A 30 -7.03 -12.62 -17.02
N PHE A 31 -6.35 -13.74 -16.94
CA PHE A 31 -6.17 -14.47 -15.69
C PHE A 31 -5.22 -13.71 -14.77
N LYS A 32 -5.71 -13.25 -13.63
CA LYS A 32 -4.90 -12.57 -12.59
C LYS A 32 -4.97 -13.31 -11.27
N GLN A 33 -3.82 -13.70 -10.77
CA GLN A 33 -3.70 -14.23 -9.43
C GLN A 33 -3.90 -13.11 -8.40
N LYS A 34 -4.65 -13.41 -7.35
CA LYS A 34 -4.83 -12.54 -6.18
C LYS A 34 -4.08 -13.12 -4.99
N ASN A 35 -4.74 -13.90 -4.14
CA ASN A 35 -4.08 -14.54 -3.02
C ASN A 35 -3.92 -16.04 -3.29
N ILE A 36 -2.70 -16.55 -3.20
CA ILE A 36 -2.38 -17.98 -3.28
C ILE A 36 -1.41 -18.28 -2.17
N PHE A 37 -1.85 -19.04 -1.16
CA PHE A 37 -1.00 -19.35 -0.02
C PHE A 37 -1.36 -20.66 0.66
N GLY A 38 -0.37 -21.23 1.36
CA GLY A 38 -0.55 -22.25 2.35
C GLY A 38 -0.34 -21.68 3.76
N GLN A 39 -1.15 -22.12 4.72
CA GLN A 39 -1.06 -21.69 6.11
C GLN A 39 -1.04 -22.93 7.01
N TYR A 40 -0.17 -22.92 8.00
CA TYR A 40 -0.14 -23.87 9.07
C TYR A 40 -0.61 -23.21 10.36
N ASN A 41 -1.68 -23.75 10.96
CA ASN A 41 -2.22 -23.27 12.23
C ASN A 41 -1.68 -24.14 13.35
N PHE A 42 -0.95 -23.56 14.30
CA PHE A 42 -0.51 -24.28 15.48
C PHE A 42 -1.72 -24.62 16.35
N LYS A 43 -1.58 -25.62 17.21
CA LYS A 43 -2.62 -25.90 18.21
C LYS A 43 -2.78 -24.69 19.12
N GLU A 44 -4.01 -24.25 19.28
CA GLU A 44 -4.37 -23.18 20.19
C GLU A 44 -3.92 -23.53 21.62
N ASN A 45 -3.44 -22.55 22.34
CA ASN A 45 -3.07 -22.66 23.73
C ASN A 45 -3.65 -21.49 24.54
N TYR A 46 -3.48 -21.49 25.86
CA TYR A 46 -4.02 -20.46 26.75
C TYR A 46 -3.49 -19.03 26.48
N ARG A 47 -2.42 -18.88 25.70
CA ARG A 47 -1.85 -17.59 25.33
C ARG A 47 -2.50 -17.00 24.08
N GLY A 48 -3.00 -17.84 23.18
CA GLY A 48 -3.61 -17.42 21.92
C GLY A 48 -3.38 -18.40 20.78
N VAL A 49 -3.75 -17.95 19.58
CA VAL A 49 -3.65 -18.68 18.32
C VAL A 49 -2.43 -18.20 17.55
N GLN A 50 -1.73 -19.15 16.95
CA GLN A 50 -0.52 -18.86 16.15
C GLN A 50 -0.63 -19.52 14.78
N SER A 51 -0.09 -18.87 13.76
CA SER A 51 -0.01 -19.46 12.42
C SER A 51 1.20 -18.96 11.65
N VAL A 52 1.65 -19.76 10.69
CA VAL A 52 2.63 -19.39 9.68
C VAL A 52 1.95 -19.50 8.33
N LYS A 53 2.07 -18.47 7.50
CA LYS A 53 1.50 -18.40 6.16
C LYS A 53 2.59 -18.13 5.15
N ALA A 54 2.64 -18.87 4.05
CA ALA A 54 3.61 -18.71 2.97
C ALA A 54 2.90 -18.74 1.61
N GLY A 55 3.31 -17.85 0.71
CA GLY A 55 2.74 -17.73 -0.63
C GLY A 55 2.66 -16.30 -1.12
N TYR A 56 1.74 -16.02 -2.05
CA TYR A 56 1.48 -14.71 -2.62
C TYR A 56 0.21 -14.11 -2.03
N PHE A 57 0.34 -13.02 -1.26
CA PHE A 57 -0.79 -12.40 -0.56
C PHE A 57 -0.47 -10.95 -0.16
N CYS A 58 -1.48 -10.23 0.37
CA CYS A 58 -1.30 -8.86 0.83
C CYS A 58 -0.33 -8.79 1.99
N GLU A 59 0.63 -7.86 1.93
CA GLU A 59 1.53 -7.58 3.05
C GLU A 59 0.75 -7.01 4.25
N PRO A 60 1.03 -7.46 5.48
CA PRO A 60 0.33 -6.99 6.68
C PRO A 60 0.88 -5.63 7.12
N SER A 61 0.37 -4.54 6.56
CA SER A 61 0.80 -3.19 6.96
C SER A 61 -0.34 -2.18 7.07
N THR A 62 -1.54 -2.48 6.54
CA THR A 62 -2.68 -1.57 6.59
C THR A 62 -3.97 -2.33 6.86
N MET A 63 -4.89 -1.72 7.59
CA MET A 63 -6.22 -2.27 7.85
C MET A 63 -7.06 -2.35 6.58
N ALA A 64 -7.19 -1.22 5.86
CA ALA A 64 -8.08 -1.14 4.70
C ALA A 64 -7.63 -2.02 3.53
N TYR A 65 -6.33 -2.14 3.25
CA TYR A 65 -5.87 -2.99 2.15
C TYR A 65 -6.04 -4.47 2.46
N ASN A 66 -5.90 -4.86 3.73
CA ASN A 66 -6.13 -6.23 4.19
C ASN A 66 -7.62 -6.58 4.38
N THR A 67 -8.51 -5.57 4.43
CA THR A 67 -9.96 -5.81 4.38
C THR A 67 -10.36 -6.29 2.98
N SER A 68 -11.06 -7.43 2.90
CA SER A 68 -11.65 -7.90 1.64
C SER A 68 -12.64 -6.88 1.10
N LEU A 69 -12.65 -6.65 -0.21
CA LEU A 69 -13.67 -5.77 -0.83
C LEU A 69 -15.11 -6.26 -0.58
N TYR A 70 -15.28 -7.56 -0.36
CA TYR A 70 -16.56 -8.14 0.00
C TYR A 70 -17.05 -7.70 1.40
N ASN A 71 -16.12 -7.42 2.32
CA ASN A 71 -16.41 -6.95 3.67
C ASN A 71 -16.27 -5.42 3.79
N TYR A 72 -16.17 -4.73 2.66
CA TYR A 72 -15.98 -3.29 2.63
C TYR A 72 -17.33 -2.58 2.54
N HIS A 73 -17.54 -1.56 3.35
CA HIS A 73 -18.81 -0.82 3.41
C HIS A 73 -18.96 0.21 2.27
N PHE A 74 -17.92 0.43 1.49
CA PHE A 74 -17.91 1.35 0.34
C PHE A 74 -17.56 0.60 -0.94
N ILE A 75 -17.97 1.15 -2.09
CA ILE A 75 -17.69 0.58 -3.42
C ILE A 75 -16.18 0.50 -3.69
N SER A 76 -15.40 1.47 -3.18
CA SER A 76 -13.94 1.53 -3.39
C SER A 76 -13.20 1.82 -2.09
N ARG A 77 -11.92 1.44 -2.05
CA ARG A 77 -11.01 1.88 -0.99
C ARG A 77 -10.69 3.37 -1.12
N PRO A 78 -10.29 4.05 -0.01
CA PRO A 78 -9.77 5.41 -0.08
C PRO A 78 -8.58 5.52 -1.05
N ALA A 79 -8.47 6.64 -1.75
CA ALA A 79 -7.37 6.88 -2.69
C ALA A 79 -6.00 6.80 -2.03
N VAL A 80 -5.89 7.24 -0.79
CA VAL A 80 -4.65 7.13 0.00
C VAL A 80 -4.20 5.68 0.18
N VAL A 81 -5.13 4.75 0.40
CA VAL A 81 -4.83 3.32 0.52
C VAL A 81 -4.42 2.73 -0.84
N ASN A 82 -5.09 3.13 -1.92
CA ASN A 82 -4.73 2.69 -3.26
C ASN A 82 -3.34 3.19 -3.69
N ALA A 83 -2.96 4.42 -3.29
CA ALA A 83 -1.67 5.03 -3.59
C ALA A 83 -0.52 4.49 -2.71
N LEU A 84 -0.73 4.41 -1.40
CA LEU A 84 0.36 4.25 -0.44
C LEU A 84 0.46 2.85 0.18
N ALA A 85 -0.60 2.04 0.17
CA ALA A 85 -0.50 0.69 0.70
C ALA A 85 0.37 -0.20 -0.20
N PRO A 86 1.19 -1.10 0.39
CA PRO A 86 1.88 -2.10 -0.39
C PRO A 86 0.88 -3.07 -1.02
N GLY A 87 1.25 -3.62 -2.14
CA GLY A 87 0.41 -4.58 -2.85
C GLY A 87 0.43 -5.99 -2.24
N ARG A 88 0.33 -6.97 -3.14
CA ARG A 88 0.58 -8.38 -2.84
C ARG A 88 1.99 -8.72 -3.22
N SER A 89 2.63 -9.52 -2.40
CA SER A 89 4.00 -9.98 -2.60
C SER A 89 4.14 -11.45 -2.23
N LEU A 90 5.15 -12.10 -2.79
CA LEU A 90 5.52 -13.46 -2.38
C LEU A 90 6.28 -13.37 -1.06
N GLY A 91 5.82 -14.09 -0.05
CA GLY A 91 6.46 -14.01 1.26
C GLY A 91 6.00 -15.05 2.27
N ILE A 92 6.50 -14.89 3.46
CA ILE A 92 6.16 -15.69 4.63
C ILE A 92 5.85 -14.79 5.81
N THR A 93 4.76 -15.06 6.53
CA THR A 93 4.38 -14.34 7.75
C THR A 93 4.19 -15.29 8.92
N TYR A 94 4.47 -14.78 10.10
CA TYR A 94 4.06 -15.34 11.38
C TYR A 94 3.00 -14.45 12.00
N LYS A 95 1.87 -15.04 12.39
CA LYS A 95 0.76 -14.36 13.04
C LYS A 95 0.53 -14.95 14.43
N PHE A 96 0.32 -14.05 15.38
CA PHE A 96 -0.17 -14.36 16.73
C PHE A 96 -1.35 -13.46 17.03
N PHE A 97 -2.43 -14.01 17.60
CA PHE A 97 -3.52 -13.20 18.11
C PHE A 97 -4.21 -13.84 19.33
N ASN A 98 -4.81 -12.98 20.12
CA ASN A 98 -5.69 -13.35 21.24
C ASN A 98 -6.72 -12.22 21.45
N GLN A 99 -7.46 -12.24 22.54
CA GLN A 99 -8.46 -11.20 22.86
C GLN A 99 -7.87 -9.80 23.02
N LYS A 100 -6.58 -9.65 23.34
CA LYS A 100 -5.96 -8.33 23.63
C LYS A 100 -5.02 -7.84 22.54
N VAL A 101 -4.38 -8.74 21.81
CA VAL A 101 -3.34 -8.36 20.86
C VAL A 101 -3.45 -9.14 19.56
N LEU A 102 -2.98 -8.53 18.47
CA LEU A 102 -2.67 -9.20 17.22
C LEU A 102 -1.28 -8.71 16.77
N ALA A 103 -0.46 -9.64 16.32
CA ALA A 103 0.82 -9.39 15.67
C ALA A 103 0.89 -10.25 14.41
N ASP A 104 0.93 -9.65 13.24
CA ASP A 104 1.14 -10.31 11.94
C ASP A 104 2.35 -9.67 11.28
N GLN A 105 3.41 -10.43 11.04
CA GLN A 105 4.69 -9.89 10.57
C GLN A 105 5.41 -10.88 9.68
N GLY A 106 6.17 -10.38 8.70
CA GLY A 106 6.84 -11.26 7.78
C GLY A 106 7.86 -10.60 6.88
N ILE A 107 8.44 -11.43 6.03
CA ILE A 107 9.40 -11.05 4.98
C ILE A 107 8.82 -11.39 3.62
N PHE A 108 9.03 -10.50 2.67
CA PHE A 108 8.48 -10.59 1.32
C PHE A 108 9.54 -10.25 0.28
N ALA A 109 9.38 -10.79 -0.93
CA ALA A 109 10.12 -10.37 -2.11
C ALA A 109 9.52 -9.08 -2.68
N GLU A 110 10.34 -8.15 -3.12
CA GLU A 110 9.89 -6.91 -3.75
C GLU A 110 9.33 -7.10 -5.17
N ASN A 111 9.68 -8.18 -5.83
CA ASN A 111 9.22 -8.45 -7.18
C ASN A 111 7.89 -9.18 -7.19
N LYS A 112 7.14 -9.00 -8.27
CA LYS A 112 6.01 -9.86 -8.58
C LYS A 112 6.48 -11.30 -8.70
N TYR A 113 5.65 -12.25 -8.30
CA TYR A 113 5.98 -13.68 -8.24
C TYR A 113 6.46 -14.29 -9.56
N ASN A 114 6.18 -13.67 -10.71
CA ASN A 114 6.54 -14.12 -12.05
C ASN A 114 7.69 -13.31 -12.68
N ASP A 115 8.23 -12.33 -11.99
CA ASP A 115 9.34 -11.55 -12.51
C ASP A 115 10.65 -12.23 -12.16
N GLN A 116 11.32 -12.81 -13.16
CA GLN A 116 12.71 -13.29 -13.04
C GLN A 116 13.64 -12.13 -13.31
N ILE A 117 14.44 -11.77 -12.33
CA ILE A 117 15.35 -10.64 -12.40
C ILE A 117 16.78 -11.11 -12.15
N SER A 118 17.68 -10.71 -13.05
CA SER A 118 19.11 -10.84 -12.80
C SER A 118 19.59 -9.72 -11.87
N GLY A 119 20.28 -10.07 -10.79
CA GLY A 119 20.80 -9.11 -9.82
C GLY A 119 20.10 -9.17 -8.45
N PHE A 120 20.16 -8.07 -7.70
CA PHE A 120 19.59 -8.01 -6.35
C PHE A 120 18.06 -7.87 -6.39
N GLN A 121 17.36 -8.89 -5.92
CA GLN A 121 15.91 -8.97 -6.00
C GLN A 121 15.15 -8.00 -5.08
N GLY A 122 15.77 -7.39 -4.12
CA GLY A 122 15.05 -6.60 -3.12
C GLY A 122 14.21 -7.45 -2.16
N PHE A 123 13.82 -6.85 -1.06
CA PHE A 123 12.96 -7.50 -0.07
C PHE A 123 12.18 -6.44 0.73
N SER A 124 11.09 -6.85 1.35
CA SER A 124 10.42 -6.05 2.37
C SER A 124 10.24 -6.82 3.67
N LEU A 125 10.30 -6.08 4.76
CA LEU A 125 9.88 -6.50 6.10
C LEU A 125 8.60 -5.75 6.40
N SER A 126 7.54 -6.44 6.69
CA SER A 126 6.22 -5.86 6.89
C SER A 126 5.56 -6.44 8.14
N GLY A 127 4.86 -5.61 8.90
CA GLY A 127 4.14 -6.06 10.07
C GLY A 127 3.03 -5.11 10.48
N ARG A 128 2.02 -5.67 11.15
CA ARG A 128 0.87 -4.97 11.71
C ARG A 128 0.62 -5.49 13.12
N TRP A 129 0.64 -4.59 14.08
CA TRP A 129 0.47 -4.88 15.50
C TRP A 129 -0.69 -4.09 16.05
N LEU A 130 -1.59 -4.76 16.74
CA LEU A 130 -2.77 -4.18 17.36
C LEU A 130 -2.79 -4.45 18.85
N TYR A 131 -3.28 -3.45 19.59
CA TYR A 131 -3.69 -3.61 20.97
C TYR A 131 -5.18 -3.29 21.09
N LYS A 132 -5.96 -4.26 21.57
CA LYS A 132 -7.39 -4.14 21.79
C LYS A 132 -7.60 -3.64 23.22
N VAL A 133 -7.84 -2.34 23.33
CA VAL A 133 -8.05 -1.64 24.61
C VAL A 133 -9.35 -2.15 25.26
N ILE A 134 -10.37 -2.33 24.42
CA ILE A 134 -11.66 -2.92 24.77
C ILE A 134 -11.95 -3.99 23.72
N ASN A 135 -12.33 -5.17 24.15
CA ASN A 135 -12.75 -6.24 23.25
C ASN A 135 -13.71 -7.18 23.97
N ASP A 136 -14.99 -6.85 23.86
CA ASP A 136 -16.08 -7.66 24.35
C ASP A 136 -17.15 -7.83 23.27
N ASP A 137 -18.23 -8.55 23.60
CA ASP A 137 -19.30 -8.86 22.63
C ASP A 137 -20.02 -7.62 22.09
N TYR A 138 -20.06 -6.53 22.85
CA TYR A 138 -20.81 -5.32 22.50
C TYR A 138 -19.92 -4.24 21.91
N MET A 139 -18.69 -4.13 22.36
CA MET A 139 -17.81 -3.02 22.05
C MET A 139 -16.39 -3.51 21.80
N THR A 140 -15.76 -2.96 20.77
CA THR A 140 -14.32 -3.17 20.52
C THR A 140 -13.68 -1.81 20.24
N LEU A 141 -12.56 -1.57 20.90
CA LEU A 141 -11.65 -0.46 20.60
C LEU A 141 -10.25 -1.03 20.43
N HIS A 142 -9.69 -0.92 19.22
CA HIS A 142 -8.28 -1.20 19.01
C HIS A 142 -7.51 0.01 18.51
N VAL A 143 -6.26 0.06 18.87
CA VAL A 143 -5.23 0.92 18.30
C VAL A 143 -4.15 0.04 17.69
N GLY A 144 -3.60 0.46 16.58
CA GLY A 144 -2.64 -0.35 15.86
C GLY A 144 -1.58 0.46 15.12
N LEU A 145 -0.57 -0.26 14.69
CA LEU A 145 0.54 0.27 13.93
C LEU A 145 0.96 -0.73 12.85
N GLY A 146 0.91 -0.29 11.60
CA GLY A 146 1.56 -0.97 10.49
C GLY A 146 2.93 -0.36 10.21
N LEU A 147 3.93 -1.20 10.01
CA LEU A 147 5.28 -0.80 9.60
C LEU A 147 5.71 -1.63 8.40
N ARG A 148 6.40 -0.99 7.46
CA ARG A 148 7.06 -1.67 6.36
C ARG A 148 8.38 -1.00 6.05
N TYR A 149 9.42 -1.79 5.93
CA TYR A 149 10.69 -1.39 5.34
C TYR A 149 10.93 -2.23 4.10
N SER A 150 11.26 -1.56 2.99
CA SER A 150 11.55 -2.24 1.75
C SER A 150 12.87 -1.74 1.17
N ARG A 151 13.65 -2.68 0.65
CA ARG A 151 14.78 -2.42 -0.21
C ARG A 151 14.42 -2.80 -1.63
N ILE A 152 14.40 -1.79 -2.51
CA ILE A 152 13.95 -1.95 -3.88
C ILE A 152 14.97 -2.77 -4.68
N ASN A 153 14.47 -3.51 -5.63
CA ASN A 153 15.30 -4.18 -6.59
C ASN A 153 16.07 -3.18 -7.47
N THR A 154 17.38 -3.33 -7.51
CA THR A 154 18.28 -2.51 -8.31
C THR A 154 18.90 -3.27 -9.48
N GLY A 155 18.55 -4.54 -9.68
CA GLY A 155 19.20 -5.45 -10.63
C GLY A 155 18.72 -5.33 -12.08
N ARG A 156 17.61 -4.64 -12.33
CA ARG A 156 17.11 -4.46 -13.68
C ARG A 156 17.86 -3.33 -14.36
N VAL A 157 18.65 -3.68 -15.37
CA VAL A 157 19.11 -2.69 -16.35
C VAL A 157 17.85 -2.30 -17.14
N VAL A 158 17.40 -1.10 -16.96
CA VAL A 158 16.29 -0.56 -17.72
C VAL A 158 16.87 -0.04 -19.03
N ASP A 159 16.11 -0.15 -20.12
CA ASP A 159 16.44 0.44 -21.40
C ASP A 159 16.88 1.89 -21.25
N ASP A 160 17.72 2.39 -22.14
CA ASP A 160 18.45 3.67 -22.05
C ASP A 160 17.59 4.91 -21.72
N ASP A 161 16.27 4.82 -21.83
CA ASP A 161 15.30 5.91 -21.58
C ASP A 161 14.60 5.83 -20.21
N ALA A 162 14.89 4.87 -19.37
CA ALA A 162 14.20 4.73 -18.08
C ALA A 162 15.16 4.92 -16.91
N PHE A 163 14.62 5.53 -15.83
CA PHE A 163 15.37 5.72 -14.59
C PHE A 163 15.69 4.39 -13.94
N LYS A 164 16.92 4.19 -13.53
CA LYS A 164 17.29 3.09 -12.64
C LYS A 164 16.46 3.23 -11.36
N THR A 165 15.71 2.22 -10.96
CA THR A 165 14.93 2.21 -9.72
C THR A 165 13.85 3.30 -9.63
N GLU A 166 13.01 3.40 -10.65
CA GLU A 166 11.81 4.24 -10.60
C GLU A 166 10.71 3.56 -9.79
N VAL A 167 10.08 4.32 -8.90
CA VAL A 167 8.88 3.94 -8.16
C VAL A 167 7.74 4.87 -8.52
N THR A 168 6.71 4.33 -9.17
CA THR A 168 5.48 5.06 -9.47
C THR A 168 4.46 4.85 -8.36
N ILE A 169 3.95 5.94 -7.81
CA ILE A 169 2.86 5.97 -6.82
C ILE A 169 1.68 6.69 -7.46
N GLU A 170 0.59 5.98 -7.63
CA GLU A 170 -0.55 6.48 -8.39
C GLU A 170 -1.90 6.11 -7.77
N SER A 171 -2.92 6.93 -7.99
CA SER A 171 -4.31 6.59 -7.67
C SER A 171 -5.29 7.22 -8.66
N ALA A 172 -6.35 6.47 -8.97
CA ALA A 172 -7.55 7.00 -9.56
C ALA A 172 -8.43 7.65 -8.49
N MET A 173 -9.53 8.27 -8.92
CA MET A 173 -10.59 8.75 -8.01
C MET A 173 -11.23 7.58 -7.23
N GLU A 174 -11.85 7.90 -6.11
CA GLU A 174 -12.55 6.93 -5.26
C GLU A 174 -13.91 6.48 -5.83
N THR A 175 -14.07 6.56 -7.13
CA THR A 175 -15.24 6.10 -7.86
C THR A 175 -14.81 5.11 -8.94
N TYR A 176 -15.70 4.18 -9.31
CA TYR A 176 -15.46 3.28 -10.44
C TYR A 176 -15.88 3.87 -11.79
N VAL A 177 -16.29 5.13 -11.84
CA VAL A 177 -16.71 5.81 -13.07
C VAL A 177 -15.54 5.92 -14.05
N ASP A 178 -14.34 6.24 -13.52
CA ASP A 178 -13.09 6.23 -14.27
C ASP A 178 -11.97 5.65 -13.39
N ALA A 179 -11.78 4.33 -13.45
CA ALA A 179 -10.71 3.64 -12.73
C ALA A 179 -9.39 3.61 -13.52
N THR A 180 -9.39 4.08 -14.76
CA THR A 180 -8.22 4.04 -15.65
C THR A 180 -7.38 5.29 -15.57
N THR A 181 -8.00 6.46 -15.44
CA THR A 181 -7.28 7.74 -15.31
C THR A 181 -6.67 7.88 -13.93
N LYS A 182 -5.36 8.07 -13.90
CA LYS A 182 -4.60 8.29 -12.67
C LYS A 182 -4.47 9.79 -12.42
N PHE A 183 -5.38 10.33 -11.62
CA PHE A 183 -5.39 11.75 -11.26
C PHE A 183 -4.27 12.13 -10.29
N LEU A 184 -3.77 11.16 -9.54
CA LEU A 184 -2.58 11.29 -8.72
C LEU A 184 -1.49 10.42 -9.32
N ASN A 185 -0.33 11.01 -9.59
CA ASN A 185 0.81 10.28 -10.12
C ASN A 185 2.13 10.93 -9.67
N ALA A 186 2.92 10.19 -8.92
CA ALA A 186 4.23 10.58 -8.45
C ALA A 186 5.27 9.54 -8.89
N ASP A 187 6.12 9.92 -9.83
CA ASP A 187 7.25 9.11 -10.27
C ASP A 187 8.50 9.51 -9.49
N VAL A 188 9.04 8.57 -8.72
CA VAL A 188 10.21 8.78 -7.86
C VAL A 188 11.39 8.05 -8.44
N ALA A 189 12.28 8.80 -9.10
CA ALA A 189 13.53 8.28 -9.62
C ALA A 189 14.56 8.05 -8.51
N TRP A 190 15.47 7.10 -8.73
CA TRP A 190 16.61 6.80 -7.85
C TRP A 190 16.20 6.28 -6.47
N ALA A 191 15.00 5.74 -6.33
CA ALA A 191 14.55 5.17 -5.09
C ALA A 191 15.39 3.93 -4.73
N LYS A 192 15.77 3.81 -3.45
CA LYS A 192 16.56 2.69 -2.92
C LYS A 192 15.83 1.94 -1.83
N ASN A 193 15.33 2.68 -0.84
CA ASN A 193 14.62 2.12 0.29
C ASN A 193 13.30 2.86 0.48
N ILE A 194 12.29 2.15 0.97
CA ILE A 194 10.99 2.70 1.34
C ILE A 194 10.73 2.39 2.82
N LEU A 195 10.22 3.38 3.53
CA LEU A 195 9.71 3.23 4.89
C LEU A 195 8.24 3.65 4.90
N ASP A 196 7.36 2.74 5.31
CA ASP A 196 5.95 3.00 5.53
C ASP A 196 5.63 2.96 7.03
N LEU A 197 4.80 3.90 7.48
CA LEU A 197 4.30 4.02 8.85
C LEU A 197 2.80 4.25 8.81
N ASN A 198 2.00 3.34 9.36
CA ASN A 198 0.56 3.32 9.21
C ASN A 198 -0.13 3.11 10.57
N PRO A 199 -0.26 4.15 11.43
CA PRO A 199 -1.10 4.08 12.61
C PRO A 199 -2.57 3.93 12.24
N GLU A 200 -3.30 3.15 13.03
CA GLU A 200 -4.70 2.84 12.82
C GLU A 200 -5.50 2.85 14.12
N LEU A 201 -6.79 3.11 13.98
CA LEU A 201 -7.77 3.03 15.04
C LEU A 201 -9.07 2.45 14.51
N LEU A 202 -9.70 1.58 15.30
CA LEU A 202 -11.05 1.09 15.05
C LEU A 202 -11.82 1.04 16.37
N PHE A 203 -13.00 1.64 16.35
CA PHE A 203 -13.99 1.55 17.41
C PHE A 203 -15.30 1.01 16.81
N LYS A 204 -15.90 0.03 17.46
CA LYS A 204 -17.23 -0.47 17.10
C LYS A 204 -18.08 -0.70 18.34
N THR A 205 -19.37 -0.52 18.17
CA THR A 205 -20.45 -1.03 19.04
C THR A 205 -21.36 -1.94 18.21
N ASP A 206 -22.49 -2.36 18.77
CA ASP A 206 -23.45 -3.14 17.98
C ASP A 206 -24.00 -2.37 16.77
N ARG A 207 -24.23 -1.07 16.91
CA ARG A 207 -24.91 -0.23 15.92
C ARG A 207 -24.06 0.81 15.23
N PHE A 208 -22.83 1.02 15.69
CA PHE A 208 -21.97 2.09 15.21
C PHE A 208 -20.52 1.63 15.09
N PHE A 209 -19.84 2.10 14.06
CA PHE A 209 -18.39 1.99 13.99
C PHE A 209 -17.75 3.29 13.51
N VAL A 210 -16.52 3.50 13.94
CA VAL A 210 -15.58 4.46 13.38
C VAL A 210 -14.25 3.75 13.19
N ARG A 211 -13.63 3.93 12.04
CA ARG A 211 -12.26 3.45 11.79
C ARG A 211 -11.49 4.44 10.94
N GLY A 212 -10.18 4.41 11.07
CA GLY A 212 -9.33 5.25 10.26
C GLY A 212 -7.88 4.81 10.31
N GLU A 213 -7.14 5.21 9.30
CA GLU A 213 -5.70 5.04 9.19
C GLU A 213 -5.07 6.33 8.69
N TYR A 214 -3.86 6.61 9.16
CA TYR A 214 -2.96 7.56 8.54
C TYR A 214 -1.81 6.78 7.88
N LEU A 215 -1.52 7.05 6.62
CA LEU A 215 -0.48 6.38 5.87
C LEU A 215 0.63 7.39 5.55
N TYR A 216 1.83 7.07 5.97
CA TYR A 216 3.03 7.83 5.69
C TYR A 216 4.02 6.94 4.96
N LYS A 217 4.53 7.43 3.82
CA LYS A 217 5.53 6.75 3.00
C LYS A 217 6.72 7.66 2.75
N ARG A 218 7.91 7.17 3.04
CA ARG A 218 9.16 7.87 2.74
C ARG A 218 10.04 7.01 1.86
N LEU A 219 10.44 7.57 0.72
CA LEU A 219 11.35 6.95 -0.21
C LEU A 219 12.71 7.62 -0.07
N TYR A 220 13.72 6.81 0.20
CA TYR A 220 15.11 7.27 0.24
C TYR A 220 15.74 7.04 -1.12
N LYS A 221 16.39 8.07 -1.65
CA LYS A 221 17.02 8.06 -2.97
C LYS A 221 18.49 7.69 -2.87
N ASP A 222 18.99 7.02 -3.90
CA ASP A 222 20.43 6.74 -4.04
C ASP A 222 21.13 7.81 -4.89
N ARG A 223 22.46 7.80 -4.89
CA ARG A 223 23.22 8.64 -5.81
C ARG A 223 23.20 8.00 -7.20
N PRO A 224 23.01 8.78 -8.26
CA PRO A 224 23.20 8.29 -9.60
C PRO A 224 24.67 7.88 -9.79
N ASP A 225 24.89 6.86 -10.59
CA ASP A 225 26.22 6.45 -10.95
C ASP A 225 26.85 7.41 -11.99
N PHE A 226 28.08 7.11 -12.30
CA PHE A 226 28.88 7.92 -13.20
C PHE A 226 28.33 8.01 -14.63
N GLU A 227 27.79 6.93 -15.16
CA GLU A 227 27.23 6.89 -16.53
C GLU A 227 26.09 7.89 -16.69
N LEU A 228 25.22 7.99 -15.69
CA LEU A 228 24.12 8.92 -15.69
C LEU A 228 24.56 10.37 -15.52
N PHE A 229 25.58 10.59 -14.72
CA PHE A 229 26.22 11.89 -14.63
C PHE A 229 26.74 12.37 -15.98
N THR A 230 27.42 11.50 -16.73
CA THR A 230 27.95 11.84 -18.06
C THR A 230 26.83 12.10 -19.07
N ASN A 231 25.77 11.31 -19.05
CA ASN A 231 24.60 11.48 -19.93
C ASN A 231 23.87 12.80 -19.65
N GLN A 232 23.68 13.16 -18.39
CA GLN A 232 23.04 14.43 -18.01
C GLN A 232 23.85 15.67 -18.38
N LEU A 233 25.16 15.58 -18.40
CA LEU A 233 26.05 16.72 -18.68
C LEU A 233 26.66 16.71 -20.11
N GLY A 234 26.15 15.89 -21.03
CA GLY A 234 26.62 15.88 -22.41
C GLY A 234 28.02 15.26 -22.61
N GLY A 235 28.42 14.36 -21.74
CA GLY A 235 29.61 13.54 -21.92
C GLY A 235 30.96 14.18 -21.53
N VAL A 236 30.99 15.43 -21.08
CA VAL A 236 32.22 16.09 -20.60
C VAL A 236 32.28 16.02 -19.08
N TRP A 237 33.27 15.29 -18.54
CA TRP A 237 33.45 15.19 -17.10
C TRP A 237 34.93 15.30 -16.70
N SER A 238 35.10 15.72 -15.44
CA SER A 238 36.32 15.59 -14.67
C SER A 238 35.96 15.24 -13.23
N TRP A 239 36.89 14.76 -12.43
CA TRP A 239 36.66 14.48 -11.02
C TRP A 239 36.11 15.70 -10.26
N THR A 240 36.66 16.87 -10.56
CA THR A 240 36.21 18.16 -10.00
C THR A 240 34.78 18.48 -10.41
N THR A 241 34.39 18.22 -11.64
CA THR A 241 33.02 18.41 -12.13
C THR A 241 32.04 17.43 -11.48
N LEU A 242 32.45 16.17 -11.34
CA LEU A 242 31.65 15.15 -10.66
C LEU A 242 31.41 15.50 -9.19
N ASP A 243 32.43 15.96 -8.48
CA ASP A 243 32.30 16.36 -7.07
C ASP A 243 31.42 17.59 -6.91
N ALA A 244 31.55 18.58 -7.79
CA ALA A 244 30.70 19.76 -7.82
C ALA A 244 29.24 19.38 -8.11
N TRP A 245 28.98 18.48 -9.05
CA TRP A 245 27.65 17.99 -9.36
C TRP A 245 27.03 17.20 -8.17
N LYS A 246 27.80 16.33 -7.53
CA LYS A 246 27.38 15.60 -6.33
C LYS A 246 27.03 16.56 -5.17
N ALA A 247 27.78 17.61 -5.00
CA ALA A 247 27.52 18.63 -3.98
C ALA A 247 26.21 19.40 -4.27
N GLY A 248 25.94 19.74 -5.55
CA GLY A 248 24.71 20.37 -5.99
C GLY A 248 23.48 19.45 -6.00
N ASN A 249 23.70 18.13 -6.01
CA ASN A 249 22.66 17.11 -6.04
C ASN A 249 22.77 16.16 -4.84
N PRO A 250 22.53 16.64 -3.62
CA PRO A 250 22.61 15.80 -2.43
C PRO A 250 21.53 14.70 -2.47
N ILE A 251 21.85 13.58 -1.83
CA ILE A 251 20.84 12.54 -1.65
C ILE A 251 19.68 13.09 -0.86
N ARG A 252 18.47 13.02 -1.41
CA ARG A 252 17.23 13.41 -0.74
C ARG A 252 16.32 12.22 -0.55
N SER A 253 15.45 12.33 0.43
CA SER A 253 14.28 11.48 0.57
C SER A 253 13.05 12.25 0.09
N THR A 254 12.07 11.53 -0.44
CA THR A 254 10.74 12.06 -0.80
C THR A 254 9.71 11.42 0.12
N LYS A 255 8.72 12.21 0.54
CA LYS A 255 7.69 11.77 1.48
C LYS A 255 6.29 12.06 0.91
N PHE A 256 5.39 11.12 1.15
CA PHE A 256 3.98 11.23 0.82
C PHE A 256 3.15 10.78 2.01
N ASP A 257 1.98 11.36 2.15
CA ASP A 257 1.10 11.03 3.25
C ASP A 257 -0.37 11.24 2.94
N GLY A 258 -1.18 10.74 3.83
CA GLY A 258 -2.62 10.93 3.80
C GLY A 258 -3.31 10.08 4.83
N GLY A 259 -4.62 10.17 4.88
CA GLY A 259 -5.40 9.40 5.83
C GLY A 259 -6.85 9.34 5.43
N TYR A 260 -7.59 8.52 6.14
CA TYR A 260 -9.04 8.46 6.01
C TYR A 260 -9.69 8.19 7.36
N VAL A 261 -10.94 8.60 7.46
CA VAL A 261 -11.85 8.22 8.55
C VAL A 261 -13.14 7.74 7.90
N GLU A 262 -13.63 6.61 8.36
CA GLU A 262 -14.90 6.01 7.98
C GLU A 262 -15.76 5.81 9.21
N ALA A 263 -17.05 6.08 9.08
CA ALA A 263 -18.05 5.83 10.11
C ALA A 263 -19.28 5.18 9.49
N GLY A 264 -19.93 4.31 10.26
CA GLY A 264 -21.17 3.68 9.85
C GLY A 264 -22.14 3.56 11.02
N TYR A 265 -23.43 3.67 10.69
CA TYR A 265 -24.52 3.47 11.63
C TYR A 265 -25.56 2.50 11.05
N LEU A 266 -25.84 1.43 11.79
CA LEU A 266 -26.77 0.40 11.41
C LEU A 266 -28.20 0.81 11.84
N ILE A 267 -28.99 1.26 10.86
CA ILE A 267 -30.39 1.64 11.06
C ILE A 267 -31.23 0.40 11.34
N MET A 268 -31.03 -0.65 10.55
CA MET A 268 -31.72 -1.94 10.64
C MET A 268 -30.75 -3.08 10.39
N GLY A 269 -30.89 -4.17 11.09
CA GLY A 269 -30.02 -5.35 11.05
C GLY A 269 -29.60 -5.79 12.44
N ASN A 270 -28.74 -6.78 12.56
CA ASN A 270 -28.36 -7.35 13.84
C ASN A 270 -27.30 -6.48 14.54
N ARG A 271 -26.04 -6.67 14.26
CA ARG A 271 -24.93 -5.92 14.87
C ARG A 271 -23.65 -5.98 14.01
N TYR A 272 -22.78 -5.00 14.19
CA TYR A 272 -21.41 -5.10 13.70
C TYR A 272 -20.62 -6.12 14.49
N THR A 273 -19.86 -6.96 13.79
CA THR A 273 -18.99 -7.97 14.37
C THR A 273 -17.51 -7.65 14.09
N TYR A 274 -16.65 -8.09 14.98
CA TYR A 274 -15.22 -7.88 14.90
C TYR A 274 -14.49 -9.21 14.79
N ASN A 275 -13.55 -9.30 13.87
CA ASN A 275 -12.73 -10.48 13.65
C ASN A 275 -11.39 -10.34 14.36
N ASP A 276 -11.22 -11.11 15.43
CA ASP A 276 -10.01 -11.09 16.25
C ASP A 276 -8.76 -11.57 15.52
N GLU A 277 -8.91 -12.50 14.58
CA GLU A 277 -7.81 -13.05 13.80
C GLU A 277 -7.19 -12.05 12.84
N TYR A 278 -8.02 -11.16 12.29
CA TYR A 278 -7.57 -10.17 11.30
C TYR A 278 -7.55 -8.75 11.84
N GLY A 279 -8.16 -8.51 13.01
CA GLY A 279 -8.28 -7.16 13.55
C GLY A 279 -9.10 -6.23 12.64
N LEU A 280 -10.23 -6.72 12.14
CA LEU A 280 -11.06 -6.05 11.14
C LEU A 280 -12.55 -6.16 11.51
N LEU A 281 -13.37 -5.28 10.95
CA LEU A 281 -14.83 -5.50 10.93
C LEU A 281 -15.13 -6.63 9.94
N ASP A 282 -16.04 -7.51 10.34
CA ASP A 282 -16.62 -8.49 9.42
C ASP A 282 -17.64 -7.82 8.50
N GLY A 283 -17.85 -8.42 7.34
CA GLY A 283 -18.88 -7.95 6.40
C GLY A 283 -20.28 -8.19 6.93
N MET A 284 -21.20 -7.34 6.50
CA MET A 284 -22.64 -7.48 6.77
C MET A 284 -23.22 -8.64 5.96
N ASN A 285 -23.36 -9.80 6.59
CA ASN A 285 -23.85 -11.03 5.94
C ASN A 285 -25.36 -11.26 6.07
N GLU A 286 -26.10 -10.27 6.55
CA GLU A 286 -27.53 -10.42 6.83
C GLU A 286 -28.41 -9.93 5.69
N LYS A 287 -29.50 -10.68 5.45
CA LYS A 287 -30.42 -10.42 4.34
C LYS A 287 -31.26 -9.14 4.49
N ASN A 288 -31.40 -8.60 5.71
CA ASN A 288 -32.25 -7.46 6.01
C ASN A 288 -31.48 -6.44 6.84
N SER A 289 -30.44 -5.87 6.30
CA SER A 289 -29.67 -4.80 6.94
C SER A 289 -29.75 -3.51 6.13
N LEU A 290 -29.81 -2.39 6.83
CA LEU A 290 -29.75 -1.04 6.29
C LEU A 290 -28.76 -0.24 7.12
N GLU A 291 -27.70 0.25 6.51
CA GLU A 291 -26.71 1.11 7.17
C GLU A 291 -26.51 2.41 6.40
N ILE A 292 -26.19 3.46 7.11
CA ILE A 292 -25.65 4.69 6.54
C ILE A 292 -24.18 4.76 6.86
N VAL A 293 -23.39 5.06 5.83
CA VAL A 293 -21.93 5.16 5.95
C VAL A 293 -21.42 6.48 5.42
N ALA A 294 -20.38 7.01 6.04
CA ALA A 294 -19.68 8.20 5.60
C ALA A 294 -18.17 8.01 5.68
N ARG A 295 -17.46 8.56 4.71
CA ARG A 295 -15.99 8.56 4.65
C ARG A 295 -15.49 9.93 4.25
N TYR A 296 -14.40 10.36 4.90
CA TYR A 296 -13.56 11.44 4.43
C TYR A 296 -12.14 10.92 4.27
N SER A 297 -11.50 11.26 3.15
CA SER A 297 -10.13 10.87 2.84
C SER A 297 -9.33 12.02 2.26
N ILE A 298 -8.03 12.01 2.54
CA ILE A 298 -7.05 12.95 2.00
C ILE A 298 -5.80 12.18 1.61
N VAL A 299 -5.22 12.53 0.47
CA VAL A 299 -3.91 12.04 0.04
C VAL A 299 -3.11 13.18 -0.58
N ASN A 300 -1.83 13.24 -0.24
CA ASN A 300 -0.89 14.22 -0.73
C ASN A 300 0.35 13.51 -1.30
N LEU A 301 0.52 13.60 -2.61
CA LEU A 301 1.70 13.10 -3.33
C LEU A 301 2.63 14.23 -3.78
N ASN A 302 2.53 15.39 -3.17
CA ASN A 302 3.43 16.51 -3.40
C ASN A 302 4.51 16.56 -2.32
N ASP A 303 5.76 16.63 -2.75
CA ASP A 303 6.92 16.93 -1.91
C ASP A 303 7.77 17.98 -2.63
N ILE A 304 7.28 19.23 -2.61
CA ILE A 304 7.85 20.36 -3.33
C ILE A 304 8.47 21.34 -2.34
N ASN A 305 9.77 21.60 -2.48
CA ASN A 305 10.46 22.62 -1.73
C ASN A 305 10.46 23.94 -2.52
N LYS A 306 10.36 25.05 -1.80
CA LYS A 306 10.37 26.38 -2.41
C LYS A 306 11.69 26.62 -3.16
N GLY A 307 11.57 26.98 -4.44
CA GLY A 307 12.71 27.27 -5.29
C GLY A 307 13.35 26.05 -5.98
N ASP A 308 12.91 24.84 -5.68
CA ASP A 308 13.35 23.66 -6.41
C ASP A 308 12.61 23.55 -7.75
N PHE A 309 13.25 22.89 -8.72
CA PHE A 309 12.53 22.34 -9.84
C PHE A 309 11.81 21.06 -9.38
N PHE A 310 10.75 20.69 -10.06
CA PHE A 310 9.92 19.55 -9.66
C PHE A 310 9.56 18.67 -10.85
N LEU A 311 9.33 17.41 -10.57
CA LEU A 311 8.94 16.41 -11.54
C LEU A 311 7.42 16.25 -11.53
N ILE A 312 6.82 16.30 -12.73
CA ILE A 312 5.44 15.86 -12.97
C ILE A 312 5.52 14.74 -14.00
N GLY A 313 5.16 13.53 -13.59
CA GLY A 313 5.43 12.35 -14.40
C GLY A 313 6.94 12.21 -14.63
N LYS A 314 7.35 12.02 -15.88
CA LYS A 314 8.78 11.91 -16.28
C LYS A 314 9.44 13.24 -16.67
N HIS A 315 8.71 14.34 -16.62
CA HIS A 315 9.21 15.64 -17.08
C HIS A 315 9.68 16.49 -15.91
N VAL A 316 10.86 17.08 -16.06
CA VAL A 316 11.44 18.02 -15.09
C VAL A 316 11.00 19.43 -15.45
N PHE A 317 10.36 20.10 -14.49
CA PHE A 317 9.95 21.50 -14.60
C PHE A 317 10.88 22.38 -13.80
N TYR A 318 11.46 23.36 -14.48
CA TYR A 318 12.16 24.49 -13.88
C TYR A 318 11.25 25.71 -13.85
N PRO A 319 11.50 26.71 -13.02
CA PRO A 319 10.88 27.99 -13.18
C PRO A 319 11.17 28.55 -14.60
N GLY A 320 10.21 28.40 -15.53
CA GLY A 320 10.35 28.84 -16.92
C GLY A 320 10.23 27.78 -18.02
N GLY A 321 10.04 26.48 -17.71
CA GLY A 321 9.75 25.47 -18.75
C GLY A 321 10.23 24.05 -18.46
N VAL A 322 9.94 23.15 -19.39
CA VAL A 322 10.41 21.74 -19.38
C VAL A 322 11.84 21.70 -19.88
N VAL A 323 12.75 21.01 -19.20
CA VAL A 323 14.16 21.05 -19.51
C VAL A 323 14.79 19.69 -19.77
N SER A 324 14.37 18.59 -19.13
CA SER A 324 15.06 17.29 -19.26
C SER A 324 14.16 16.12 -18.87
N ASP A 325 14.40 14.96 -19.48
CA ASP A 325 13.77 13.69 -19.13
C ASP A 325 14.55 12.93 -18.03
N TYR A 326 15.71 13.43 -17.63
CA TYR A 326 16.55 12.84 -16.59
C TYR A 326 16.56 13.73 -15.33
N PRO A 327 15.69 13.47 -14.34
CA PRO A 327 15.65 14.29 -13.14
C PRO A 327 16.91 14.09 -12.28
N PRO A 328 17.46 15.16 -11.72
CA PRO A 328 18.49 15.05 -10.70
C PRO A 328 17.92 14.37 -9.43
N VAL A 329 18.81 13.78 -8.62
CA VAL A 329 18.45 13.05 -7.39
C VAL A 329 17.65 13.91 -6.41
N SER A 330 17.89 15.21 -6.42
CA SER A 330 17.24 16.19 -5.53
C SER A 330 15.94 16.81 -6.06
N THR A 331 15.38 16.27 -7.16
CA THR A 331 14.14 16.78 -7.73
C THR A 331 12.97 16.67 -6.77
N SER A 332 12.23 17.75 -6.59
CA SER A 332 10.94 17.77 -5.91
C SER A 332 9.87 17.05 -6.74
N ILE A 333 8.83 16.53 -6.09
CA ILE A 333 7.76 15.74 -6.73
C ILE A 333 6.45 16.49 -6.64
N GLY A 334 5.76 16.65 -7.80
CA GLY A 334 4.42 17.21 -7.91
C GLY A 334 3.40 16.15 -8.33
N GLY A 335 3.11 15.18 -7.45
CA GLY A 335 2.21 14.05 -7.74
C GLY A 335 0.72 14.34 -7.54
N GLY A 336 0.38 15.53 -7.05
CA GLY A 336 -1.00 15.97 -6.81
C GLY A 336 -1.48 15.77 -5.37
N LYS A 337 -2.63 16.38 -5.07
CA LYS A 337 -3.33 16.25 -3.79
C LYS A 337 -4.82 16.04 -4.06
N MET A 338 -5.44 15.13 -3.34
CA MET A 338 -6.88 14.86 -3.46
C MET A 338 -7.53 14.79 -2.09
N GLN A 339 -8.77 15.28 -2.03
CA GLN A 339 -9.68 15.11 -0.89
C GLN A 339 -10.99 14.55 -1.42
N ALA A 340 -11.58 13.62 -0.70
CA ALA A 340 -12.87 13.04 -1.07
C ALA A 340 -13.76 12.86 0.15
N ALA A 341 -15.04 13.18 -0.02
CA ALA A 341 -16.11 12.87 0.94
C ALA A 341 -17.11 11.93 0.25
N THR A 342 -17.44 10.83 0.89
CA THR A 342 -18.34 9.80 0.35
C THR A 342 -19.41 9.49 1.39
N VAL A 343 -20.66 9.42 0.96
CA VAL A 343 -21.79 8.97 1.77
C VAL A 343 -22.48 7.84 1.02
N GLY A 344 -22.91 6.82 1.74
CA GLY A 344 -23.59 5.66 1.20
C GLY A 344 -24.76 5.21 2.10
N LEU A 345 -25.70 4.50 1.48
CA LEU A 345 -26.84 3.86 2.13
C LEU A 345 -26.93 2.42 1.64
#